data_b53b94a87ad2ed1b6a7ed3f17d973a6f
#
_entry.id   b53b94a87ad2ed1b6a7ed3f17d973a6f
#
_cell.length_a   1.000
_cell.length_b   1.000
_cell.length_c   1.000
_cell.angle_alpha   90.00
_cell.angle_beta   90.00
_cell.angle_gamma   90.00
#
_symmetry.space_group_name_H-M   'P 1'
#
loop_
_entity.id
_entity.type
_entity.pdbx_description
1 polymer ?
#
loop_
_entity_poly.entity_id
_entity_poly.type
_entity_poly.pdbx_seq_one_letter_code
_entity_poly.pdbx_strand_id
1 'polypeptide(L)'
;FTTGGSDIIMKLIHKYQHLTEGTSQLIMNTIIILLGVVVFGVPSLIYSLIIILISTNIVDKILIGISNSKMFMISSKKAKEIKEYAINSLNTGVTIFTTTGGYMFVKRKMLMIVVPTRLYNAFKEKILEIDNEAFIVVSDCYEVTGGQRRSNHLFF
;
A
#
# COMPACT_ATOMS: atom_id res chain seq x y z
N PHE A 1 -1.33 -14.47 -18.24
CA PHE A 1 -2.60 -14.92 -18.86
C PHE A 1 -3.20 -13.73 -19.58
N THR A 2 -3.39 -13.83 -20.89
CA THR A 2 -4.07 -12.81 -21.70
C THR A 2 -5.50 -13.28 -21.93
N THR A 3 -6.44 -12.48 -21.47
CA THR A 3 -7.85 -12.61 -21.82
C THR A 3 -7.96 -12.14 -23.27
N GLY A 4 -8.27 -12.98 -24.25
CA GLY A 4 -8.26 -12.66 -25.67
C GLY A 4 -9.00 -11.37 -26.03
N GLY A 5 -8.82 -10.84 -27.23
CA GLY A 5 -9.47 -9.62 -27.73
C GLY A 5 -8.54 -8.39 -27.74
N SER A 6 -8.98 -7.30 -27.12
CA SER A 6 -8.23 -6.01 -27.09
C SER A 6 -6.80 -6.12 -26.56
N ASP A 7 -6.51 -7.06 -25.67
CA ASP A 7 -5.18 -7.26 -25.07
C ASP A 7 -4.11 -7.63 -26.12
N ILE A 8 -4.51 -8.34 -27.18
CA ILE A 8 -3.58 -8.70 -28.26
C ILE A 8 -3.18 -7.46 -29.06
N ILE A 9 -4.14 -6.60 -29.35
CA ILE A 9 -3.90 -5.34 -30.08
C ILE A 9 -3.06 -4.40 -29.23
N MET A 10 -3.34 -4.30 -27.94
CA MET A 10 -2.57 -3.51 -26.96
C MET A 10 -1.10 -3.96 -26.92
N LYS A 11 -0.83 -5.28 -26.89
CA LYS A 11 0.54 -5.82 -26.94
C LYS A 11 1.24 -5.57 -28.28
N LEU A 12 0.51 -5.56 -29.38
CA LEU A 12 1.06 -5.15 -30.67
C LEU A 12 1.49 -3.68 -30.67
N ILE A 13 0.63 -2.78 -30.16
CA ILE A 13 0.95 -1.36 -30.05
C ILE A 13 2.18 -1.15 -29.17
N HIS A 14 2.23 -1.79 -28.00
CA HIS A 14 3.38 -1.75 -27.10
C HIS A 14 4.68 -2.20 -27.81
N LYS A 15 4.63 -3.30 -28.54
CA LYS A 15 5.78 -3.86 -29.24
C LYS A 15 6.31 -2.96 -30.37
N TYR A 16 5.41 -2.38 -31.15
CA TYR A 16 5.82 -1.58 -32.35
C TYR A 16 6.17 -0.12 -32.03
N GLN A 17 5.55 0.47 -31.02
CA GLN A 17 5.73 1.89 -30.69
C GLN A 17 6.57 2.15 -29.43
N HIS A 18 7.10 1.10 -28.78
CA HIS A 18 7.88 1.20 -27.53
C HIS A 18 7.19 2.02 -26.42
N LEU A 19 5.85 2.09 -26.45
CA LEU A 19 5.04 2.76 -25.42
C LEU A 19 4.93 1.88 -24.18
N THR A 20 4.68 2.49 -23.02
CA THR A 20 4.39 1.72 -21.81
C THR A 20 3.07 0.97 -21.94
N GLU A 21 2.91 -0.14 -21.21
CA GLU A 21 1.65 -0.91 -21.22
C GLU A 21 0.45 -0.04 -20.87
N GLY A 22 0.58 0.84 -19.85
CA GLY A 22 -0.46 1.77 -19.44
C GLY A 22 -0.87 2.76 -20.54
N THR A 23 0.11 3.30 -21.29
CA THR A 23 -0.17 4.22 -22.40
C THR A 23 -0.87 3.50 -23.56
N SER A 24 -0.44 2.26 -23.86
CA SER A 24 -1.07 1.45 -24.89
C SER A 24 -2.54 1.12 -24.54
N GLN A 25 -2.81 0.85 -23.28
CA GLN A 25 -4.16 0.62 -22.76
C GLN A 25 -5.03 1.88 -22.84
N LEU A 26 -4.49 3.06 -22.49
CA LEU A 26 -5.22 4.32 -22.60
C LEU A 26 -5.60 4.62 -24.05
N ILE A 27 -4.69 4.42 -25.02
CA ILE A 27 -4.96 4.62 -26.44
C ILE A 27 -6.09 3.70 -26.90
N MET A 28 -6.02 2.39 -26.58
CA MET A 28 -7.04 1.43 -26.95
C MET A 28 -8.42 1.78 -26.36
N ASN A 29 -8.46 2.11 -25.06
CA ASN A 29 -9.71 2.51 -24.41
C ASN A 29 -10.30 3.77 -25.06
N THR A 30 -9.45 4.75 -25.40
CA THR A 30 -9.91 5.98 -26.06
C THR A 30 -10.52 5.69 -27.42
N ILE A 31 -9.91 4.82 -28.24
CA ILE A 31 -10.44 4.42 -29.53
C ILE A 31 -11.81 3.73 -29.37
N ILE A 32 -11.93 2.79 -28.43
CA ILE A 32 -13.18 2.06 -28.17
C ILE A 32 -14.29 3.02 -27.73
N ILE A 33 -13.97 3.98 -26.85
CA ILE A 33 -14.95 4.96 -26.38
C ILE A 33 -15.42 5.85 -27.53
N LEU A 34 -14.52 6.33 -28.39
CA LEU A 34 -14.87 7.16 -29.54
C LEU A 34 -15.79 6.42 -30.53
N LEU A 35 -15.48 5.14 -30.80
CA LEU A 35 -16.36 4.28 -31.62
C LEU A 35 -17.73 4.09 -30.95
N GLY A 36 -17.76 3.90 -29.64
CA GLY A 36 -18.98 3.80 -28.85
C GLY A 36 -19.84 5.05 -28.93
N VAL A 37 -19.24 6.24 -28.91
CA VAL A 37 -19.97 7.52 -29.06
C VAL A 37 -20.60 7.65 -30.44
N VAL A 38 -19.92 7.20 -31.49
CA VAL A 38 -20.47 7.25 -32.86
C VAL A 38 -21.71 6.35 -33.00
N VAL A 39 -21.71 5.19 -32.32
CA VAL A 39 -22.80 4.22 -32.42
C VAL A 39 -23.94 4.50 -31.45
N PHE A 40 -23.63 4.87 -30.21
CA PHE A 40 -24.60 4.99 -29.10
C PHE A 40 -24.87 6.45 -28.68
N GLY A 41 -24.18 7.41 -29.28
CA GLY A 41 -24.32 8.84 -28.98
C GLY A 41 -23.58 9.31 -27.74
N VAL A 42 -23.67 10.61 -27.47
CA VAL A 42 -22.94 11.30 -26.39
C VAL A 42 -23.18 10.73 -24.96
N PRO A 43 -24.40 10.28 -24.60
CA PRO A 43 -24.59 9.66 -23.25
C PRO A 43 -23.67 8.48 -22.97
N SER A 44 -23.31 7.72 -24.02
CA SER A 44 -22.38 6.60 -23.90
C SER A 44 -21.00 7.00 -23.36
N LEU A 45 -20.53 8.21 -23.70
CA LEU A 45 -19.25 8.75 -23.21
C LEU A 45 -19.25 8.92 -21.68
N ILE A 46 -20.33 9.48 -21.13
CA ILE A 46 -20.47 9.72 -19.69
C ILE A 46 -20.44 8.38 -18.93
N TYR A 47 -21.23 7.40 -19.39
CA TYR A 47 -21.24 6.09 -18.77
C TYR A 47 -19.89 5.38 -18.86
N SER A 48 -19.21 5.48 -20.00
CA SER A 48 -17.89 4.88 -20.19
C SER A 48 -16.84 5.47 -19.26
N LEU A 49 -16.83 6.80 -19.07
CA LEU A 49 -15.92 7.47 -18.15
C LEU A 49 -16.14 7.01 -16.70
N ILE A 50 -17.39 6.94 -16.26
CA ILE A 50 -17.74 6.47 -14.91
C ILE A 50 -17.25 5.03 -14.71
N ILE A 51 -17.55 4.15 -15.68
CA ILE A 51 -17.16 2.74 -15.61
C ILE A 51 -15.64 2.59 -15.56
N ILE A 52 -14.89 3.34 -16.38
CA ILE A 52 -13.42 3.27 -16.39
C ILE A 52 -12.86 3.71 -15.03
N LEU A 53 -13.32 4.83 -14.48
CA LEU A 53 -12.85 5.31 -13.18
C LEU A 53 -13.12 4.30 -12.06
N ILE A 54 -14.29 3.71 -12.02
CA ILE A 54 -14.65 2.71 -11.02
C ILE A 54 -13.82 1.44 -11.22
N SER A 55 -13.75 0.93 -12.46
CA SER A 55 -13.03 -0.31 -12.77
C SER A 55 -11.55 -0.21 -12.46
N THR A 56 -10.89 0.89 -12.84
CA THR A 56 -9.45 1.09 -12.55
C THR A 56 -9.19 1.05 -11.05
N ASN A 57 -9.98 1.77 -10.25
CA ASN A 57 -9.83 1.76 -8.80
C ASN A 57 -10.06 0.38 -8.17
N ILE A 58 -10.98 -0.40 -8.71
CA ILE A 58 -11.26 -1.74 -8.21
C ILE A 58 -10.13 -2.71 -8.60
N VAL A 59 -9.71 -2.68 -9.86
CA VAL A 59 -8.65 -3.55 -10.38
C VAL A 59 -7.34 -3.29 -9.64
N ASP A 60 -6.96 -2.04 -9.46
CA ASP A 60 -5.75 -1.70 -8.71
C ASP A 60 -5.78 -2.25 -7.27
N LYS A 61 -6.92 -2.13 -6.59
CA LYS A 61 -7.08 -2.69 -5.25
C LYS A 61 -7.02 -4.21 -5.22
N ILE A 62 -7.49 -4.88 -6.26
CA ILE A 62 -7.44 -6.35 -6.36
C ILE A 62 -6.02 -6.82 -6.69
N LEU A 63 -5.35 -6.16 -7.63
CA LEU A 63 -4.00 -6.55 -8.08
C LEU A 63 -2.92 -6.27 -7.03
N ILE A 64 -2.96 -5.10 -6.41
CA ILE A 64 -2.00 -4.70 -5.38
C ILE A 64 -2.35 -5.34 -4.03
N GLY A 65 -3.62 -5.68 -3.83
CA GLY A 65 -4.18 -6.13 -2.57
C GLY A 65 -4.63 -4.96 -1.69
N ILE A 66 -5.49 -5.27 -0.74
CA ILE A 66 -5.92 -4.30 0.28
C ILE A 66 -4.89 -4.32 1.39
N SER A 67 -4.19 -3.21 1.60
CA SER A 67 -3.27 -3.08 2.73
C SER A 67 -4.05 -3.11 4.06
N ASN A 68 -4.05 -4.28 4.69
CA ASN A 68 -4.68 -4.48 5.99
C ASN A 68 -3.76 -4.12 7.15
N SER A 69 -2.49 -3.82 6.86
CA SER A 69 -1.46 -3.54 7.86
C SER A 69 -0.57 -2.39 7.44
N LYS A 70 -0.04 -1.68 8.43
CA LYS A 70 0.94 -0.61 8.25
C LYS A 70 2.23 -0.99 8.97
N MET A 71 3.35 -0.85 8.29
CA MET A 71 4.67 -1.02 8.86
C MET A 71 5.22 0.32 9.32
N PHE A 72 5.56 0.42 10.58
CA PHE A 72 6.21 1.57 11.19
C PHE A 72 7.69 1.30 11.34
N MET A 73 8.51 2.21 10.83
CA MET A 73 9.94 2.29 11.14
C MET A 73 10.16 3.53 12.02
N ILE A 74 10.57 3.31 13.27
CA ILE A 74 10.62 4.35 14.28
C ILE A 74 12.04 4.48 14.81
N SER A 75 12.61 5.67 14.70
CA SER A 75 13.87 6.05 15.33
C SER A 75 13.58 7.08 16.42
N SER A 76 13.79 6.69 17.68
CA SER A 76 13.44 7.51 18.86
C SER A 76 14.47 7.32 19.96
N LYS A 77 14.64 8.38 20.77
CA LYS A 77 15.44 8.33 22.00
C LYS A 77 14.74 7.46 23.06
N LYS A 78 13.40 7.37 23.01
CA LYS A 78 12.55 6.60 23.90
C LYS A 78 12.08 5.27 23.28
N ALA A 79 12.92 4.66 22.46
CA ALA A 79 12.61 3.40 21.75
C ALA A 79 12.19 2.25 22.71
N LYS A 80 12.66 2.25 23.96
CA LYS A 80 12.28 1.26 24.96
C LYS A 80 10.81 1.36 25.36
N GLU A 81 10.32 2.56 25.62
CA GLU A 81 8.92 2.83 26.00
C GLU A 81 7.97 2.50 24.87
N ILE A 82 8.32 2.91 23.63
CA ILE A 82 7.53 2.60 22.44
C ILE A 82 7.44 1.08 22.22
N LYS A 83 8.57 0.36 22.39
CA LYS A 83 8.60 -1.10 22.32
C LYS A 83 7.68 -1.73 23.36
N GLU A 84 7.76 -1.30 24.61
CA GLU A 84 6.94 -1.83 25.70
C GLU A 84 5.44 -1.61 25.42
N TYR A 85 5.07 -0.43 24.93
CA TYR A 85 3.70 -0.15 24.52
C TYR A 85 3.23 -1.07 23.38
N ALA A 86 4.03 -1.24 22.35
CA ALA A 86 3.70 -2.11 21.24
C ALA A 86 3.48 -3.59 21.66
N ILE A 87 4.33 -4.09 22.54
CA ILE A 87 4.24 -5.48 23.03
C ILE A 87 3.06 -5.66 23.99
N ASN A 88 2.95 -4.77 25.00
CA ASN A 88 2.02 -4.97 26.10
C ASN A 88 0.59 -4.51 25.76
N SER A 89 0.43 -3.40 25.01
CA SER A 89 -0.88 -2.82 24.71
C SER A 89 -1.43 -3.26 23.37
N LEU A 90 -0.57 -3.45 22.36
CA LEU A 90 -1.04 -3.84 21.01
C LEU A 90 -0.83 -5.33 20.72
N ASN A 91 -0.14 -6.06 21.61
CA ASN A 91 0.20 -7.48 21.44
C ASN A 91 0.83 -7.77 20.08
N THR A 92 1.76 -6.89 19.63
CA THR A 92 2.42 -6.99 18.34
C THR A 92 3.92 -7.21 18.50
N GLY A 93 4.51 -7.91 17.52
CA GLY A 93 5.95 -8.13 17.47
C GLY A 93 6.72 -6.85 17.17
N VAL A 94 7.90 -6.73 17.76
CA VAL A 94 8.81 -5.61 17.52
C VAL A 94 10.17 -6.13 17.10
N THR A 95 10.64 -5.72 15.93
CA THR A 95 11.99 -6.00 15.46
C THR A 95 12.88 -4.77 15.70
N ILE A 96 14.05 -4.98 16.26
CA ILE A 96 14.98 -3.90 16.59
C ILE A 96 16.18 -3.98 15.65
N PHE A 97 16.45 -2.89 14.93
CA PHE A 97 17.66 -2.73 14.13
C PHE A 97 18.63 -1.77 14.83
N THR A 98 19.91 -2.09 14.75
CA THR A 98 20.96 -1.14 15.11
C THR A 98 21.33 -0.36 13.84
N THR A 99 21.06 0.92 13.82
CA THR A 99 21.32 1.82 12.69
C THR A 99 22.38 2.83 13.05
N THR A 100 23.12 3.29 12.03
CA THR A 100 24.07 4.40 12.18
C THR A 100 23.57 5.58 11.37
N GLY A 101 23.43 6.73 12.01
CA GLY A 101 23.02 7.96 11.34
C GLY A 101 24.07 8.39 10.32
N GLY A 102 23.66 8.63 9.07
CA GLY A 102 24.57 8.98 7.98
C GLY A 102 25.30 10.31 8.15
N TYR A 103 24.72 11.25 8.88
CA TYR A 103 25.32 12.58 9.06
C TYR A 103 26.26 12.66 10.27
N MET A 104 25.83 12.15 11.43
CA MET A 104 26.62 12.24 12.67
C MET A 104 27.30 10.91 13.09
N PHE A 105 27.14 9.85 12.33
CA PHE A 105 27.64 8.50 12.62
C PHE A 105 27.24 7.97 14.01
N VAL A 106 26.14 8.52 14.59
CA VAL A 106 25.63 8.09 15.88
C VAL A 106 24.83 6.78 15.72
N LYS A 107 25.18 5.78 16.52
CA LYS A 107 24.41 4.53 16.59
C LYS A 107 23.08 4.75 17.32
N ARG A 108 21.98 4.35 16.68
CA ARG A 108 20.61 4.43 17.23
C ARG A 108 19.89 3.09 17.04
N LYS A 109 18.88 2.87 17.88
CA LYS A 109 17.96 1.75 17.69
C LYS A 109 16.78 2.22 16.85
N MET A 110 16.48 1.47 15.80
CA MET A 110 15.27 1.64 14.99
C MET A 110 14.34 0.46 15.26
N LEU A 111 13.09 0.76 15.51
CA LEU A 111 12.05 -0.25 15.72
C LEU A 111 11.28 -0.43 14.42
N MET A 112 11.05 -1.68 14.02
CA MET A 112 10.10 -2.05 12.99
C MET A 112 8.91 -2.75 13.65
N ILE A 113 7.73 -2.21 13.44
CA ILE A 113 6.48 -2.66 14.07
C ILE A 113 5.40 -2.69 13.00
N VAL A 114 4.71 -3.81 12.88
CA VAL A 114 3.58 -3.94 11.96
C VAL A 114 2.29 -3.96 12.75
N VAL A 115 1.39 -3.02 12.44
CA VAL A 115 0.09 -2.90 13.11
C VAL A 115 -1.04 -2.96 12.09
N PRO A 116 -2.23 -3.47 12.46
CA PRO A 116 -3.41 -3.38 11.61
C PRO A 116 -3.76 -1.93 11.26
N THR A 117 -4.21 -1.69 10.03
CA THR A 117 -4.54 -0.34 9.53
C THR A 117 -5.52 0.40 10.45
N ARG A 118 -6.44 -0.32 11.11
CA ARG A 118 -7.39 0.26 12.08
C ARG A 118 -6.72 0.92 13.30
N LEU A 119 -5.52 0.48 13.67
CA LEU A 119 -4.76 1.00 14.81
C LEU A 119 -3.75 2.07 14.42
N TYR A 120 -3.66 2.42 13.15
CA TYR A 120 -2.67 3.35 12.62
C TYR A 120 -2.65 4.70 13.34
N ASN A 121 -3.81 5.36 13.41
CA ASN A 121 -3.90 6.69 14.03
C ASN A 121 -3.58 6.64 15.53
N ALA A 122 -4.21 5.73 16.26
CA ALA A 122 -3.99 5.58 17.70
C ALA A 122 -2.53 5.25 18.03
N PHE A 123 -1.88 4.40 17.24
CA PHE A 123 -0.48 4.06 17.45
C PHE A 123 0.45 5.24 17.11
N LYS A 124 0.20 5.95 16.02
CA LYS A 124 0.97 7.13 15.63
C LYS A 124 0.89 8.24 16.69
N GLU A 125 -0.31 8.54 17.16
CA GLU A 125 -0.53 9.54 18.22
C GLU A 125 0.21 9.14 19.50
N LYS A 126 0.14 7.87 19.90
CA LYS A 126 0.84 7.40 21.10
C LYS A 126 2.36 7.48 20.99
N ILE A 127 2.93 7.21 19.81
CA ILE A 127 4.38 7.39 19.60
C ILE A 127 4.77 8.84 19.80
N LEU A 128 4.01 9.79 19.23
CA LEU A 128 4.27 11.23 19.34
C LEU A 128 4.05 11.75 20.77
N GLU A 129 3.14 11.14 21.53
CA GLU A 129 2.96 11.44 22.95
C GLU A 129 4.17 10.99 23.80
N ILE A 130 4.74 9.81 23.47
CA ILE A 130 5.94 9.30 24.17
C ILE A 130 7.17 10.13 23.78
N ASP A 131 7.35 10.39 22.49
CA ASP A 131 8.49 11.15 21.96
C ASP A 131 8.03 11.96 20.72
N ASN A 132 7.82 13.25 20.91
CA ASN A 132 7.38 14.15 19.84
C ASN A 132 8.47 14.44 18.78
N GLU A 133 9.74 14.12 19.10
CA GLU A 133 10.88 14.20 18.18
C GLU A 133 11.15 12.88 17.45
N ALA A 134 10.31 11.85 17.65
CA ALA A 134 10.50 10.56 17.00
C ALA A 134 10.42 10.68 15.47
N PHE A 135 11.42 10.13 14.79
CA PHE A 135 11.36 9.98 13.33
C PHE A 135 10.57 8.73 12.99
N ILE A 136 9.46 8.91 12.30
CA ILE A 136 8.52 7.84 11.97
C ILE A 136 8.36 7.76 10.47
N VAL A 137 8.65 6.60 9.87
CA VAL A 137 8.33 6.28 8.50
C VAL A 137 7.25 5.21 8.50
N VAL A 138 6.18 5.41 7.74
CA VAL A 138 5.09 4.45 7.60
C VAL A 138 4.96 4.01 6.17
N SER A 139 4.88 2.71 5.96
CA SER A 139 4.64 2.09 4.66
C SER A 139 3.43 1.18 4.70
N ASP A 140 2.74 1.07 3.59
CA ASP A 140 1.72 0.06 3.41
C ASP A 140 2.32 -1.34 3.42
N CYS A 141 1.65 -2.26 4.10
CA CYS A 141 2.04 -3.65 4.18
C CYS A 141 0.87 -4.51 3.67
N TYR A 142 1.00 -4.98 2.44
CA TYR A 142 -0.06 -5.72 1.76
C TYR A 142 -0.18 -7.15 2.27
N GLU A 143 0.97 -7.77 2.57
CA GLU A 143 1.00 -9.13 3.09
C GLU A 143 1.96 -9.24 4.26
N VAL A 144 1.51 -9.86 5.32
CA VAL A 144 2.31 -10.18 6.52
C VAL A 144 2.08 -11.64 6.85
N THR A 145 3.08 -12.46 6.55
CA THR A 145 3.05 -13.89 6.82
C THR A 145 3.98 -14.21 7.99
N GLY A 146 3.50 -14.97 8.94
CA GLY A 146 4.25 -15.34 10.14
C GLY A 146 4.17 -14.29 11.24
N GLY A 147 5.03 -14.42 12.24
CA GLY A 147 5.03 -13.62 13.46
C GLY A 147 4.26 -14.30 14.59
N GLN A 148 4.89 -14.37 15.75
CA GLN A 148 4.23 -14.85 16.97
C GLN A 148 3.30 -13.74 17.46
N ARG A 149 2.03 -13.76 17.07
CA ARG A 149 0.99 -13.25 17.97
C ARG A 149 1.03 -14.14 19.18
N ARG A 150 1.34 -13.60 20.36
CA ARG A 150 1.05 -14.31 21.59
C ARG A 150 -0.45 -14.59 21.56
N SER A 151 -0.80 -15.80 21.13
CA SER A 151 -2.14 -16.32 21.28
C SER A 151 -2.35 -16.40 22.79
N ASN A 152 -3.10 -15.46 23.34
CA ASN A 152 -3.80 -15.71 24.59
C ASN A 152 -4.85 -16.77 24.24
N HIS A 153 -4.44 -18.02 24.19
CA HIS A 153 -5.33 -19.11 24.53
C HIS A 153 -5.71 -18.92 26.01
N LEU A 154 -6.62 -18.02 26.26
CA LEU A 154 -7.47 -18.11 27.42
C LEU A 154 -8.49 -19.17 27.05
N PHE A 155 -8.27 -20.31 27.65
CA PHE A 155 -9.19 -21.39 27.84
C PHE A 155 -10.57 -20.82 28.24
N PHE A 156 -11.55 -21.32 27.59
CA PHE A 156 -12.98 -21.62 27.72
C PHE A 156 -13.80 -21.18 26.54
#